data_8a8b77a49f8ed0fb401aad1cbb284698
#
_entry.id   8a8b77a49f8ed0fb401aad1cbb284698
#
_cell.length_a   1.000
_cell.length_b   1.000
_cell.length_c   1.000
_cell.angle_alpha   90.00
_cell.angle_beta   90.00
_cell.angle_gamma   90.00
#
_symmetry.space_group_name_H-M   'P 1'
#
loop_
_entity.id
_entity.type
_entity.pdbx_description
1 polymer ?
#
loop_
_entity_poly.entity_id
_entity_poly.type
_entity_poly.pdbx_seq_one_letter_code
_entity_poly.pdbx_strand_id
1 'polypeptide(L)'
;MAEAYIVEAVRTPVGRRGGGLGAVHPADLGAHVLTALVARAGIDPAAVDDVVFGCLDAVGPQAGDIARTCWLAAGLPEEVPGVTVDRQCGSSQQAVHFAAQAVLSGTQDLVVAGGVQNMSQIPIAFASRQAAEPLGLTDGPFLGSTGWRARYGDQPVNQFTGAEMIAAKWGIGREEQEQFALGSHRRAVRAIDTGRFARETVPYGEVAVDEGPRRDTTPARMAALKPVLDGGTITAACSSQVSDGAAALLLASERAVRDHGLRPRARVHHLSVRGEDPIRMLSAPIPATAHALKRTGLTIDAIDLVEINEAFAPVVLAWLKETGADPEKVNVNGGAIALGHPLGATGARLMTTLLHELERTGGRYGLQTMCEGGGQANVTIIERL
;
A
#
# COMPACT_ATOMS: atom_id res chain seq x y z
N MET A 1 -0.05 -1.14 -28.95
CA MET A 1 -0.87 -1.66 -27.82
C MET A 1 -1.39 -0.45 -27.08
N ALA A 2 -2.58 -0.52 -26.51
CA ALA A 2 -3.07 0.56 -25.67
C ALA A 2 -2.14 0.76 -24.47
N GLU A 3 -1.96 1.99 -24.04
CA GLU A 3 -1.13 2.37 -22.89
C GLU A 3 -2.01 2.93 -21.79
N ALA A 4 -1.63 2.72 -20.54
CA ALA A 4 -2.24 3.33 -19.36
C ALA A 4 -1.22 4.26 -18.70
N TYR A 5 -1.59 5.53 -18.58
CA TYR A 5 -0.73 6.57 -18.04
C TYR A 5 -1.18 6.99 -16.65
N ILE A 6 -0.23 7.23 -15.76
CA ILE A 6 -0.46 7.94 -14.49
C ILE A 6 -0.27 9.42 -14.78
N VAL A 7 -1.31 10.20 -14.52
CA VAL A 7 -1.34 11.64 -14.78
C VAL A 7 -1.12 12.44 -13.51
N GLU A 8 -1.76 12.03 -12.42
CA GLU A 8 -1.60 12.68 -11.11
C GLU A 8 -1.63 11.64 -9.99
N ALA A 9 -0.98 11.97 -8.87
CA ALA A 9 -0.94 11.12 -7.69
C ALA A 9 -0.78 11.98 -6.42
N VAL A 10 -1.65 11.74 -5.44
CA VAL A 10 -1.68 12.49 -4.18
C VAL A 10 -1.99 11.58 -3.00
N ARG A 11 -1.63 12.01 -1.79
CA ARG A 11 -1.97 11.33 -0.55
C ARG A 11 -2.20 12.30 0.61
N THR A 12 -2.91 11.89 1.63
CA THR A 12 -2.83 12.55 2.93
C THR A 12 -1.45 12.31 3.57
N PRO A 13 -1.06 13.08 4.57
CA PRO A 13 -0.13 12.57 5.57
C PRO A 13 -0.66 11.24 6.14
N VAL A 14 0.23 10.36 6.57
CA VAL A 14 -0.16 9.14 7.28
C VAL A 14 -0.31 9.47 8.76
N GLY A 15 -1.53 9.32 9.28
CA GLY A 15 -1.85 9.48 10.69
C GLY A 15 -1.41 8.26 11.49
N ARG A 16 -0.85 8.48 12.67
CA ARG A 16 -0.59 7.41 13.64
C ARG A 16 -1.90 7.00 14.34
N ARG A 17 -1.95 5.82 14.93
CA ARG A 17 -3.09 5.38 15.72
C ARG A 17 -3.47 6.41 16.79
N GLY A 18 -4.72 6.88 16.75
CA GLY A 18 -5.23 7.91 17.65
C GLY A 18 -4.57 9.28 17.48
N GLY A 19 -3.89 9.52 16.35
CA GLY A 19 -3.32 10.82 15.97
C GLY A 19 -4.33 11.76 15.34
N GLY A 20 -3.85 12.76 14.62
CA GLY A 20 -4.70 13.83 14.07
C GLY A 20 -5.74 13.38 13.05
N LEU A 21 -5.53 12.24 12.39
CA LEU A 21 -6.51 11.66 11.45
C LEU A 21 -7.43 10.62 12.10
N GLY A 22 -7.17 10.19 13.34
CA GLY A 22 -7.87 9.05 13.96
C GLY A 22 -9.37 9.26 14.16
N ALA A 23 -9.83 10.48 14.37
CA ALA A 23 -11.24 10.81 14.52
C ALA A 23 -11.94 11.21 13.20
N VAL A 24 -11.19 11.33 12.09
CA VAL A 24 -11.73 11.76 10.81
C VAL A 24 -12.53 10.61 10.17
N HIS A 25 -13.73 10.91 9.68
CA HIS A 25 -14.53 9.92 8.98
C HIS A 25 -13.78 9.42 7.71
N PRO A 26 -13.71 8.09 7.46
CA PRO A 26 -12.97 7.56 6.31
C PRO A 26 -13.42 8.15 4.97
N ALA A 27 -14.72 8.39 4.80
CA ALA A 27 -15.24 9.02 3.58
C ALA A 27 -14.68 10.44 3.39
N ASP A 28 -14.51 11.20 4.47
CA ASP A 28 -13.95 12.56 4.40
C ASP A 28 -12.45 12.54 4.08
N LEU A 29 -11.70 11.53 4.58
CA LEU A 29 -10.30 11.33 4.18
C LEU A 29 -10.17 11.01 2.69
N GLY A 30 -11.03 10.12 2.18
CA GLY A 30 -11.07 9.79 0.75
C GLY A 30 -11.53 10.98 -0.10
N ALA A 31 -12.58 11.68 0.33
CA ALA A 31 -13.06 12.89 -0.35
C ALA A 31 -11.98 13.96 -0.48
N HIS A 32 -11.16 14.14 0.56
CA HIS A 32 -10.08 15.12 0.58
C HIS A 32 -9.03 14.86 -0.50
N VAL A 33 -8.56 13.61 -0.64
CA VAL A 33 -7.59 13.28 -1.70
C VAL A 33 -8.22 13.31 -3.08
N LEU A 34 -9.49 12.95 -3.23
CA LEU A 34 -10.22 13.01 -4.50
C LEU A 34 -10.36 14.45 -4.99
N THR A 35 -10.79 15.36 -4.10
CA THR A 35 -10.88 16.79 -4.40
C THR A 35 -9.52 17.36 -4.84
N ALA A 36 -8.46 17.03 -4.11
CA ALA A 36 -7.12 17.48 -4.45
C ALA A 36 -6.61 16.90 -5.78
N LEU A 37 -6.89 15.61 -6.04
CA LEU A 37 -6.50 14.93 -7.28
C LEU A 37 -7.13 15.60 -8.50
N VAL A 38 -8.45 15.80 -8.47
CA VAL A 38 -9.21 16.45 -9.55
C VAL A 38 -8.71 17.88 -9.79
N ALA A 39 -8.53 18.63 -8.71
CA ALA A 39 -8.04 20.02 -8.80
C ALA A 39 -6.62 20.10 -9.38
N ARG A 40 -5.71 19.21 -8.96
CA ARG A 40 -4.32 19.18 -9.47
C ARG A 40 -4.23 18.71 -10.91
N ALA A 41 -5.06 17.74 -11.28
CA ALA A 41 -5.13 17.24 -12.66
C ALA A 41 -5.78 18.25 -13.62
N GLY A 42 -6.59 19.19 -13.08
CA GLY A 42 -7.28 20.20 -13.87
C GLY A 42 -8.34 19.63 -14.81
N ILE A 43 -8.95 18.50 -14.43
CA ILE A 43 -9.97 17.81 -15.23
C ILE A 43 -11.39 18.24 -14.83
N ASP A 44 -12.33 18.11 -15.78
CA ASP A 44 -13.74 18.04 -15.45
C ASP A 44 -14.01 16.70 -14.74
N PRO A 45 -14.46 16.70 -13.47
CA PRO A 45 -14.72 15.44 -12.76
C PRO A 45 -15.81 14.59 -13.41
N ALA A 46 -16.71 15.16 -14.20
CA ALA A 46 -17.71 14.42 -14.96
C ALA A 46 -17.13 13.56 -16.10
N ALA A 47 -15.87 13.81 -16.48
CA ALA A 47 -15.15 13.00 -17.47
C ALA A 47 -14.56 11.71 -16.88
N VAL A 48 -14.61 11.51 -15.57
CA VAL A 48 -14.12 10.29 -14.91
C VAL A 48 -15.11 9.15 -15.15
N ASP A 49 -14.61 8.03 -15.68
CA ASP A 49 -15.45 6.86 -15.98
C ASP A 49 -15.77 6.01 -14.74
N ASP A 50 -14.81 5.95 -13.77
CA ASP A 50 -14.99 5.12 -12.57
C ASP A 50 -14.00 5.52 -11.45
N VAL A 51 -14.36 5.16 -10.21
CA VAL A 51 -13.53 5.30 -9.01
C VAL A 51 -13.32 3.93 -8.38
N VAL A 52 -12.08 3.45 -8.37
CA VAL A 52 -11.72 2.14 -7.79
C VAL A 52 -10.88 2.36 -6.54
N PHE A 53 -11.43 2.07 -5.36
CA PHE A 53 -10.74 2.29 -4.09
C PHE A 53 -10.52 1.00 -3.30
N GLY A 54 -9.32 0.87 -2.73
CA GLY A 54 -8.99 -0.16 -1.77
C GLY A 54 -9.47 0.20 -0.37
N CYS A 55 -10.11 -0.74 0.30
CA CYS A 55 -10.45 -0.66 1.72
C CYS A 55 -10.65 -2.07 2.27
N LEU A 56 -10.18 -2.32 3.49
CA LEU A 56 -10.39 -3.57 4.22
C LEU A 56 -11.32 -3.34 5.40
N ASP A 57 -11.79 -4.48 5.97
CA ASP A 57 -12.71 -4.41 7.11
C ASP A 57 -13.85 -3.41 6.85
N ALA A 58 -14.57 -3.63 5.72
CA ALA A 58 -15.64 -2.75 5.24
C ALA A 58 -16.89 -2.82 6.13
N VAL A 59 -16.76 -2.31 7.35
CA VAL A 59 -17.83 -2.25 8.37
C VAL A 59 -18.02 -0.82 8.86
N GLY A 60 -19.22 -0.50 9.36
CA GLY A 60 -19.53 0.82 9.90
C GLY A 60 -19.20 1.95 8.91
N PRO A 61 -18.35 2.93 9.26
CA PRO A 61 -18.03 4.07 8.41
C PRO A 61 -17.24 3.72 7.14
N GLN A 62 -16.71 2.49 7.03
CA GLN A 62 -16.03 1.98 5.83
C GLN A 62 -16.90 1.04 4.99
N ALA A 63 -18.16 0.79 5.39
CA ALA A 63 -19.09 -0.07 4.66
C ALA A 63 -19.78 0.64 3.49
N GLY A 64 -20.54 -0.12 2.71
CA GLY A 64 -21.47 0.41 1.72
C GLY A 64 -20.79 1.07 0.51
N ASP A 65 -19.72 0.48 0.01
CA ASP A 65 -18.92 1.01 -1.08
C ASP A 65 -18.30 2.39 -0.76
N ILE A 66 -17.21 2.33 0.00
CA ILE A 66 -16.49 3.54 0.43
C ILE A 66 -15.94 4.35 -0.75
N ALA A 67 -15.63 3.73 -1.90
CA ALA A 67 -15.17 4.43 -3.10
C ALA A 67 -16.23 5.44 -3.56
N ARG A 68 -17.45 4.96 -3.76
CA ARG A 68 -18.60 5.79 -4.14
C ARG A 68 -18.92 6.84 -3.09
N THR A 69 -18.88 6.44 -1.81
CA THR A 69 -19.16 7.36 -0.69
C THR A 69 -18.15 8.50 -0.62
N CYS A 70 -16.85 8.22 -0.81
CA CYS A 70 -15.80 9.25 -0.85
C CYS A 70 -16.03 10.24 -2.00
N TRP A 71 -16.37 9.75 -3.19
CA TRP A 71 -16.63 10.57 -4.37
C TRP A 71 -17.80 11.53 -4.14
N LEU A 72 -18.90 11.02 -3.62
CA LEU A 72 -20.09 11.83 -3.32
C LEU A 72 -19.85 12.81 -2.15
N ALA A 73 -19.12 12.39 -1.12
CA ALA A 73 -18.74 13.26 0.00
C ALA A 73 -17.82 14.42 -0.44
N ALA A 74 -17.07 14.25 -1.53
CA ALA A 74 -16.30 15.32 -2.16
C ALA A 74 -17.16 16.33 -2.94
N GLY A 75 -18.47 16.11 -3.05
CA GLY A 75 -19.36 16.93 -3.86
C GLY A 75 -19.15 16.80 -5.37
N LEU A 76 -18.56 15.69 -5.79
CA LEU A 76 -18.27 15.39 -7.20
C LEU A 76 -19.49 14.77 -7.90
N PRO A 77 -19.54 14.75 -9.26
CA PRO A 77 -20.72 14.38 -10.05
C PRO A 77 -21.30 13.00 -9.70
N GLU A 78 -22.64 12.93 -9.60
CA GLU A 78 -23.37 11.71 -9.23
C GLU A 78 -23.33 10.65 -10.32
N GLU A 79 -23.01 10.99 -11.55
CA GLU A 79 -22.94 10.09 -12.70
C GLU A 79 -21.74 9.15 -12.63
N VAL A 80 -20.67 9.52 -11.91
CA VAL A 80 -19.44 8.74 -11.80
C VAL A 80 -19.63 7.62 -10.77
N PRO A 81 -19.55 6.35 -11.18
CA PRO A 81 -19.69 5.21 -10.27
C PRO A 81 -18.45 5.04 -9.39
N GLY A 82 -18.53 4.08 -8.48
CA GLY A 82 -17.38 3.67 -7.68
C GLY A 82 -17.47 2.20 -7.31
N VAL A 83 -16.32 1.61 -6.99
CA VAL A 83 -16.23 0.23 -6.50
C VAL A 83 -15.14 0.09 -5.47
N THR A 84 -15.44 -0.61 -4.39
CA THR A 84 -14.47 -0.93 -3.33
C THR A 84 -13.83 -2.29 -3.57
N VAL A 85 -12.50 -2.35 -3.44
CA VAL A 85 -11.70 -3.55 -3.65
C VAL A 85 -11.01 -3.96 -2.36
N ASP A 86 -11.13 -5.24 -2.00
CA ASP A 86 -10.36 -5.90 -0.96
C ASP A 86 -9.41 -6.94 -1.57
N ARG A 87 -8.12 -6.66 -1.53
CA ARG A 87 -6.99 -7.58 -1.71
C ARG A 87 -6.06 -7.45 -0.53
N GLN A 88 -6.62 -7.44 0.65
CA GLN A 88 -5.87 -7.28 1.88
C GLN A 88 -4.93 -6.06 1.81
N CYS A 89 -3.70 -6.14 2.27
CA CYS A 89 -2.73 -5.04 2.26
C CYS A 89 -2.53 -4.41 0.87
N GLY A 90 -2.74 -5.17 -0.22
CA GLY A 90 -2.57 -4.72 -1.61
C GLY A 90 -3.81 -4.08 -2.25
N SER A 91 -4.86 -3.76 -1.47
CA SER A 91 -6.17 -3.34 -2.03
C SER A 91 -6.07 -2.14 -2.96
N SER A 92 -5.39 -1.06 -2.58
CA SER A 92 -5.24 0.11 -3.48
C SER A 92 -4.23 -0.10 -4.60
N GLN A 93 -3.24 -0.99 -4.45
CA GLN A 93 -2.41 -1.39 -5.59
C GLN A 93 -3.23 -2.21 -6.60
N GLN A 94 -4.15 -3.07 -6.12
CA GLN A 94 -5.10 -3.76 -6.98
C GLN A 94 -6.09 -2.80 -7.64
N ALA A 95 -6.52 -1.75 -6.95
CA ALA A 95 -7.33 -0.69 -7.54
C ALA A 95 -6.60 -0.03 -8.73
N VAL A 96 -5.31 0.29 -8.58
CA VAL A 96 -4.47 0.79 -9.70
C VAL A 96 -4.37 -0.25 -10.83
N HIS A 97 -4.23 -1.55 -10.50
CA HIS A 97 -4.23 -2.60 -11.52
C HIS A 97 -5.54 -2.66 -12.29
N PHE A 98 -6.69 -2.61 -11.62
CA PHE A 98 -8.00 -2.65 -12.28
C PHE A 98 -8.22 -1.41 -13.16
N ALA A 99 -7.89 -0.21 -12.67
CA ALA A 99 -7.97 1.00 -13.45
C ALA A 99 -7.07 0.95 -14.70
N ALA A 100 -5.82 0.51 -14.55
CA ALA A 100 -4.92 0.34 -15.68
C ALA A 100 -5.43 -0.73 -16.68
N GLN A 101 -5.99 -1.84 -16.19
CA GLN A 101 -6.59 -2.89 -17.04
C GLN A 101 -7.80 -2.38 -17.80
N ALA A 102 -8.69 -1.58 -17.16
CA ALA A 102 -9.83 -0.96 -17.80
C ALA A 102 -9.40 -0.01 -18.94
N VAL A 103 -8.38 0.80 -18.69
CA VAL A 103 -7.78 1.68 -19.71
C VAL A 103 -7.13 0.87 -20.84
N LEU A 104 -6.30 -0.12 -20.50
CA LEU A 104 -5.61 -0.97 -21.49
C LEU A 104 -6.58 -1.80 -22.34
N SER A 105 -7.74 -2.19 -21.80
CA SER A 105 -8.79 -2.91 -22.55
C SER A 105 -9.60 -1.99 -23.45
N GLY A 106 -9.51 -0.67 -23.27
CA GLY A 106 -10.30 0.32 -24.00
C GLY A 106 -11.75 0.43 -23.57
N THR A 107 -12.12 -0.13 -22.39
CA THR A 107 -13.48 0.00 -21.83
C THR A 107 -13.68 1.31 -21.10
N GLN A 108 -12.63 1.90 -20.57
CA GLN A 108 -12.63 3.18 -19.88
C GLN A 108 -11.38 3.99 -20.28
N ASP A 109 -11.46 5.32 -20.19
CA ASP A 109 -10.40 6.22 -20.62
C ASP A 109 -9.77 7.03 -19.48
N LEU A 110 -10.57 7.37 -18.46
CA LEU A 110 -10.13 8.20 -17.34
C LEU A 110 -10.66 7.61 -16.03
N VAL A 111 -9.77 7.02 -15.24
CA VAL A 111 -10.14 6.24 -14.04
C VAL A 111 -9.36 6.75 -12.84
N VAL A 112 -10.07 6.98 -11.74
CA VAL A 112 -9.45 7.25 -10.45
C VAL A 112 -9.23 5.95 -9.70
N ALA A 113 -7.99 5.70 -9.27
CA ALA A 113 -7.64 4.56 -8.44
C ALA A 113 -7.01 5.03 -7.13
N GLY A 114 -7.36 4.40 -6.02
CA GLY A 114 -6.81 4.81 -4.74
C GLY A 114 -7.22 3.90 -3.60
N GLY A 115 -7.28 4.46 -2.42
CA GLY A 115 -7.78 3.76 -1.25
C GLY A 115 -7.76 4.61 0.00
N VAL A 116 -8.51 4.14 0.98
CA VAL A 116 -8.65 4.77 2.29
C VAL A 116 -8.70 3.72 3.38
N GLN A 117 -8.14 4.05 4.53
CA GLN A 117 -8.25 3.23 5.73
C GLN A 117 -8.15 4.10 6.98
N ASN A 118 -9.05 3.90 7.93
CA ASN A 118 -8.94 4.45 9.27
C ASN A 118 -8.88 3.30 10.28
N MET A 119 -7.65 2.89 10.63
CA MET A 119 -7.41 1.78 11.56
C MET A 119 -7.53 2.21 13.03
N SER A 120 -7.62 3.51 13.30
CA SER A 120 -7.94 4.04 14.63
C SER A 120 -9.38 3.74 15.01
N GLN A 121 -10.31 3.80 14.05
CA GLN A 121 -11.73 3.51 14.25
C GLN A 121 -12.06 2.04 13.99
N ILE A 122 -11.52 1.47 12.91
CA ILE A 122 -11.76 0.09 12.49
C ILE A 122 -10.43 -0.68 12.54
N PRO A 123 -10.13 -1.37 13.65
CA PRO A 123 -8.89 -2.14 13.78
C PRO A 123 -8.79 -3.27 12.75
N ILE A 124 -7.55 -3.67 12.43
CA ILE A 124 -7.29 -4.81 11.54
C ILE A 124 -8.01 -6.08 12.02
N ALA A 125 -8.60 -6.81 11.09
CA ALA A 125 -9.40 -8.02 11.33
C ALA A 125 -10.68 -7.78 12.14
N PHE A 126 -11.18 -6.55 12.17
CA PHE A 126 -12.41 -6.21 12.87
C PHE A 126 -13.59 -7.05 12.36
N ALA A 127 -13.75 -7.16 11.05
CA ALA A 127 -14.85 -7.90 10.43
C ALA A 127 -14.85 -9.39 10.81
N SER A 128 -13.67 -10.01 10.85
CA SER A 128 -13.55 -11.45 11.14
C SER A 128 -13.49 -11.81 12.64
N ARG A 129 -13.30 -10.84 13.51
CA ARG A 129 -13.20 -11.05 14.96
C ARG A 129 -14.31 -10.34 15.71
N GLN A 130 -14.24 -9.01 15.81
CA GLN A 130 -15.12 -8.23 16.67
C GLN A 130 -16.55 -8.10 16.12
N ALA A 131 -16.71 -7.96 14.80
CA ALA A 131 -18.05 -7.89 14.20
C ALA A 131 -18.74 -9.27 14.11
N ALA A 132 -17.97 -10.34 14.10
CA ALA A 132 -18.48 -11.71 14.04
C ALA A 132 -18.96 -12.23 15.41
N GLU A 133 -18.29 -11.84 16.50
CA GLU A 133 -18.58 -12.30 17.87
C GLU A 133 -20.03 -12.05 18.32
N PRO A 134 -20.64 -10.86 18.17
CA PRO A 134 -22.03 -10.62 18.54
C PRO A 134 -23.06 -11.47 17.77
N LEU A 135 -22.65 -12.00 16.60
CA LEU A 135 -23.47 -12.88 15.76
C LEU A 135 -23.26 -14.36 16.08
N GLY A 136 -22.45 -14.69 17.08
CA GLY A 136 -22.09 -16.06 17.40
C GLY A 136 -21.20 -16.75 16.36
N LEU A 137 -20.58 -15.99 15.45
CA LEU A 137 -19.68 -16.51 14.42
C LEU A 137 -18.25 -16.60 15.01
N THR A 138 -17.94 -17.75 15.59
CA THR A 138 -16.67 -18.00 16.27
C THR A 138 -15.58 -18.51 15.35
N ASP A 139 -15.94 -19.00 14.17
CA ASP A 139 -15.03 -19.58 13.21
C ASP A 139 -14.35 -18.49 12.37
N GLY A 140 -13.02 -18.44 12.41
CA GLY A 140 -12.25 -17.56 11.56
C GLY A 140 -12.27 -18.01 10.07
N PRO A 141 -11.84 -17.14 9.14
CA PRO A 141 -11.96 -17.39 7.69
C PRO A 141 -11.16 -18.62 7.21
N PHE A 142 -10.18 -19.09 7.97
CA PHE A 142 -9.33 -20.22 7.63
C PHE A 142 -9.75 -21.48 8.38
N LEU A 143 -9.62 -21.50 9.69
CA LEU A 143 -9.80 -22.70 10.52
C LEU A 143 -11.25 -23.18 10.63
N GLY A 144 -12.24 -22.31 10.35
CA GLY A 144 -13.64 -22.70 10.23
C GLY A 144 -13.95 -23.54 8.99
N SER A 145 -13.11 -23.47 7.96
CA SER A 145 -13.30 -24.20 6.69
C SER A 145 -12.75 -25.62 6.76
N THR A 146 -13.58 -26.61 6.53
CA THR A 146 -13.16 -28.02 6.45
C THR A 146 -12.18 -28.26 5.29
N GLY A 147 -12.39 -27.62 4.14
CA GLY A 147 -11.50 -27.69 2.99
C GLY A 147 -10.12 -27.08 3.28
N TRP A 148 -10.09 -25.96 4.02
CA TRP A 148 -8.83 -25.37 4.46
C TRP A 148 -8.05 -26.34 5.37
N ARG A 149 -8.68 -26.84 6.42
CA ARG A 149 -8.05 -27.76 7.36
C ARG A 149 -7.57 -29.05 6.71
N ALA A 150 -8.33 -29.61 5.78
CA ALA A 150 -7.94 -30.78 5.03
C ALA A 150 -6.65 -30.57 4.21
N ARG A 151 -6.41 -29.35 3.72
CA ARG A 151 -5.25 -29.02 2.89
C ARG A 151 -4.06 -28.50 3.69
N TYR A 152 -4.29 -27.66 4.69
CA TYR A 152 -3.25 -26.90 5.39
C TYR A 152 -3.14 -27.24 6.88
N GLY A 153 -4.03 -28.08 7.43
CA GLY A 153 -4.04 -28.45 8.84
C GLY A 153 -4.67 -27.37 9.73
N ASP A 154 -4.50 -27.55 11.04
CA ASP A 154 -5.08 -26.70 12.08
C ASP A 154 -4.08 -25.65 12.64
N GLN A 155 -2.98 -25.43 11.94
CA GLN A 155 -1.95 -24.49 12.38
C GLN A 155 -2.46 -23.04 12.34
N PRO A 156 -2.02 -22.18 13.28
CA PRO A 156 -2.39 -20.77 13.28
C PRO A 156 -1.95 -20.06 12.00
N VAL A 157 -2.86 -19.31 11.38
CA VAL A 157 -2.60 -18.49 10.20
C VAL A 157 -2.74 -17.02 10.59
N ASN A 158 -1.61 -16.35 10.75
CA ASN A 158 -1.56 -14.92 11.02
C ASN A 158 -0.22 -14.32 10.56
N GLN A 159 -0.20 -13.01 10.43
CA GLN A 159 0.95 -12.27 9.91
C GLN A 159 2.21 -12.37 10.80
N PHE A 160 2.05 -12.47 12.12
CA PHE A 160 3.21 -12.56 13.03
C PHE A 160 3.89 -13.91 12.91
N THR A 161 3.12 -15.00 12.89
CA THR A 161 3.65 -16.35 12.64
C THR A 161 4.33 -16.42 11.27
N GLY A 162 3.71 -15.83 10.22
CA GLY A 162 4.29 -15.76 8.89
C GLY A 162 5.62 -15.00 8.87
N ALA A 163 5.72 -13.88 9.58
CA ALA A 163 6.94 -13.09 9.68
C ALA A 163 8.07 -13.84 10.42
N GLU A 164 7.76 -14.58 11.51
CA GLU A 164 8.72 -15.44 12.20
C GLU A 164 9.20 -16.59 11.30
N MET A 165 8.30 -17.22 10.54
CA MET A 165 8.67 -18.26 9.57
C MET A 165 9.62 -17.73 8.49
N ILE A 166 9.43 -16.49 8.04
CA ILE A 166 10.35 -15.82 7.10
C ILE A 166 11.69 -15.57 7.78
N ALA A 167 11.69 -14.97 8.98
CA ALA A 167 12.92 -14.71 9.73
C ALA A 167 13.75 -16.00 9.92
N ALA A 168 13.10 -17.08 10.33
CA ALA A 168 13.75 -18.38 10.49
C ALA A 168 14.29 -18.95 9.17
N LYS A 169 13.49 -18.93 8.09
CA LYS A 169 13.87 -19.51 6.80
C LYS A 169 15.08 -18.80 6.18
N TRP A 170 15.19 -17.50 6.30
CA TRP A 170 16.29 -16.69 5.71
C TRP A 170 17.38 -16.31 6.71
N GLY A 171 17.35 -16.87 7.93
CA GLY A 171 18.36 -16.63 8.95
C GLY A 171 18.45 -15.15 9.34
N ILE A 172 17.31 -14.47 9.45
CA ILE A 172 17.22 -13.04 9.77
C ILE A 172 17.06 -12.88 11.28
N GLY A 173 18.13 -12.47 11.95
CA GLY A 173 18.13 -12.28 13.40
C GLY A 173 17.44 -10.98 13.82
N ARG A 174 17.14 -10.87 15.13
CA ARG A 174 16.49 -9.71 15.72
C ARG A 174 17.28 -8.42 15.50
N GLU A 175 18.58 -8.45 15.68
CA GLU A 175 19.43 -7.27 15.50
C GLU A 175 19.38 -6.74 14.05
N GLU A 176 19.42 -7.62 13.05
CA GLU A 176 19.28 -7.26 11.63
C GLU A 176 17.93 -6.57 11.35
N GLN A 177 16.86 -7.09 11.96
CA GLN A 177 15.52 -6.50 11.85
C GLN A 177 15.45 -5.10 12.49
N GLU A 178 16.04 -4.94 13.67
CA GLU A 178 16.04 -3.67 14.40
C GLU A 178 16.89 -2.61 13.67
N GLN A 179 18.02 -2.98 13.08
CA GLN A 179 18.86 -2.10 12.27
C GLN A 179 18.11 -1.65 11.00
N PHE A 180 17.41 -2.56 10.33
CA PHE A 180 16.56 -2.23 9.19
C PHE A 180 15.47 -1.22 9.59
N ALA A 181 14.76 -1.47 10.68
CA ALA A 181 13.71 -0.60 11.19
C ALA A 181 14.23 0.80 11.56
N LEU A 182 15.40 0.87 12.21
CA LEU A 182 16.08 2.15 12.50
C LEU A 182 16.42 2.90 11.22
N GLY A 183 16.88 2.18 10.19
CA GLY A 183 17.15 2.72 8.86
C GLY A 183 15.88 3.33 8.22
N SER A 184 14.75 2.63 8.29
CA SER A 184 13.45 3.12 7.80
C SER A 184 13.06 4.44 8.48
N HIS A 185 13.13 4.53 9.82
CA HIS A 185 12.84 5.77 10.54
C HIS A 185 13.78 6.92 10.15
N ARG A 186 15.09 6.67 10.02
CA ARG A 186 16.06 7.68 9.61
C ARG A 186 15.80 8.21 8.21
N ARG A 187 15.46 7.32 7.26
CA ARG A 187 15.13 7.69 5.88
C ARG A 187 13.85 8.52 5.86
N ALA A 188 12.80 8.15 6.60
CA ALA A 188 11.54 8.88 6.69
C ALA A 188 11.72 10.28 7.31
N VAL A 189 12.44 10.39 8.41
CA VAL A 189 12.76 11.68 9.03
C VAL A 189 13.53 12.58 8.07
N ARG A 190 14.55 12.05 7.40
CA ARG A 190 15.31 12.81 6.39
C ARG A 190 14.41 13.28 5.25
N ALA A 191 13.50 12.43 4.76
CA ALA A 191 12.57 12.77 3.68
C ALA A 191 11.65 13.92 4.09
N ILE A 192 11.11 13.89 5.31
CA ILE A 192 10.30 14.98 5.88
C ILE A 192 11.13 16.27 5.98
N ASP A 193 12.30 16.20 6.60
CA ASP A 193 13.15 17.38 6.86
C ASP A 193 13.69 18.04 5.58
N THR A 194 13.84 17.26 4.52
CA THR A 194 14.28 17.75 3.20
C THR A 194 13.11 18.04 2.24
N GLY A 195 11.85 17.96 2.70
CA GLY A 195 10.67 18.31 1.93
C GLY A 195 10.35 17.37 0.77
N ARG A 196 10.84 16.11 0.78
CA ARG A 196 10.62 15.17 -0.34
C ARG A 196 9.16 14.83 -0.57
N PHE A 197 8.35 14.85 0.50
CA PHE A 197 6.93 14.55 0.44
C PHE A 197 6.04 15.76 0.11
N ALA A 198 6.61 16.98 0.01
CA ALA A 198 5.82 18.22 -0.14
C ALA A 198 4.91 18.25 -1.38
N ARG A 199 5.35 17.61 -2.48
CA ARG A 199 4.58 17.57 -3.74
C ARG A 199 3.48 16.52 -3.76
N GLU A 200 3.64 15.45 -3.00
CA GLU A 200 2.70 14.32 -2.97
C GLU A 200 1.64 14.44 -1.89
N THR A 201 1.94 15.16 -0.81
CA THR A 201 1.08 15.26 0.37
C THR A 201 0.09 16.40 0.25
N VAL A 202 -1.16 16.12 0.66
CA VAL A 202 -2.23 17.12 0.84
C VAL A 202 -2.55 17.19 2.33
N PRO A 203 -2.17 18.27 3.03
CA PRO A 203 -2.44 18.43 4.46
C PRO A 203 -3.94 18.33 4.77
N TYR A 204 -4.29 17.69 5.90
CA TYR A 204 -5.66 17.60 6.38
C TYR A 204 -5.77 18.36 7.72
N GLY A 205 -6.45 19.50 7.73
CA GLY A 205 -6.48 20.38 8.90
C GLY A 205 -5.07 20.76 9.35
N GLU A 206 -4.75 20.47 10.60
CA GLU A 206 -3.41 20.73 11.17
C GLU A 206 -2.39 19.62 10.89
N VAL A 207 -2.81 18.49 10.35
CA VAL A 207 -1.92 17.36 10.02
C VAL A 207 -1.27 17.62 8.67
N ALA A 208 -0.05 18.15 8.69
CA ALA A 208 0.70 18.52 7.48
C ALA A 208 1.81 17.53 7.11
N VAL A 209 2.23 16.68 8.06
CA VAL A 209 3.33 15.72 7.87
C VAL A 209 2.96 14.35 8.44
N ASP A 210 3.64 13.32 7.95
CA ASP A 210 3.47 11.94 8.45
C ASP A 210 3.80 11.87 9.96
N GLU A 211 2.89 11.33 10.75
CA GLU A 211 3.00 11.31 12.23
C GLU A 211 3.78 10.10 12.77
N GLY A 212 4.01 9.08 11.94
CA GLY A 212 4.62 7.80 12.34
C GLY A 212 6.12 7.84 12.63
N PRO A 213 6.96 8.62 11.90
CA PRO A 213 8.41 8.58 12.04
C PRO A 213 8.92 8.99 13.41
N ARG A 214 9.71 8.11 14.04
CA ARG A 214 10.24 8.32 15.41
C ARG A 214 11.65 8.87 15.35
N ARG A 215 11.79 10.15 15.65
CA ARG A 215 13.10 10.87 15.64
C ARG A 215 14.04 10.44 16.75
N ASP A 216 13.51 9.96 17.86
CA ASP A 216 14.21 9.62 19.09
C ASP A 216 14.42 8.11 19.30
N THR A 217 14.09 7.29 18.28
CA THR A 217 14.33 5.85 18.39
C THR A 217 15.81 5.51 18.36
N THR A 218 16.22 4.53 19.17
CA THR A 218 17.60 4.08 19.29
C THR A 218 17.68 2.56 19.33
N PRO A 219 18.81 1.94 18.99
CA PRO A 219 18.98 0.48 19.14
C PRO A 219 18.66 -0.02 20.53
N ALA A 220 19.07 0.71 21.59
CA ALA A 220 18.80 0.33 22.97
C ALA A 220 17.30 0.32 23.32
N ARG A 221 16.53 1.29 22.80
CA ARG A 221 15.05 1.31 22.97
C ARG A 221 14.39 0.16 22.22
N MET A 222 14.85 -0.17 21.02
CA MET A 222 14.32 -1.30 20.25
C MET A 222 14.62 -2.63 20.93
N ALA A 223 15.85 -2.85 21.38
CA ALA A 223 16.29 -4.06 22.07
C ALA A 223 15.52 -4.34 23.38
N ALA A 224 15.01 -3.29 24.04
CA ALA A 224 14.22 -3.40 25.25
C ALA A 224 12.78 -3.89 25.01
N LEU A 225 12.29 -3.91 23.76
CA LEU A 225 10.93 -4.35 23.44
C LEU A 225 10.79 -5.87 23.56
N LYS A 226 9.64 -6.31 24.04
CA LYS A 226 9.30 -7.74 24.07
C LYS A 226 8.89 -8.21 22.66
N PRO A 227 9.23 -9.44 22.28
CA PRO A 227 8.66 -10.06 21.08
C PRO A 227 7.13 -10.12 21.16
N VAL A 228 6.49 -10.05 19.99
CA VAL A 228 5.02 -10.16 19.87
C VAL A 228 4.54 -11.58 20.16
N LEU A 229 5.32 -12.58 19.74
CA LEU A 229 5.10 -13.99 20.07
C LEU A 229 6.18 -14.47 21.04
N ASP A 230 5.79 -15.28 22.01
CA ASP A 230 6.73 -15.85 22.99
C ASP A 230 7.83 -16.63 22.28
N GLY A 231 9.09 -16.34 22.61
CA GLY A 231 10.26 -16.95 21.98
C GLY A 231 10.55 -16.47 20.55
N GLY A 232 9.77 -15.53 20.05
CA GLY A 232 9.96 -14.95 18.72
C GLY A 232 11.04 -13.86 18.66
N THR A 233 11.25 -13.35 17.46
CA THR A 233 12.21 -12.26 17.16
C THR A 233 11.51 -10.95 16.76
N ILE A 234 10.26 -11.03 16.31
CA ILE A 234 9.46 -9.89 15.83
C ILE A 234 8.99 -9.05 17.01
N THR A 235 9.31 -7.78 16.99
CA THR A 235 8.83 -6.78 17.97
C THR A 235 7.98 -5.71 17.29
N ALA A 236 7.33 -4.87 18.09
CA ALA A 236 6.62 -3.72 17.56
C ALA A 236 7.53 -2.74 16.78
N ALA A 237 8.84 -2.71 17.07
CA ALA A 237 9.79 -1.87 16.34
C ALA A 237 10.07 -2.36 14.90
N CYS A 238 9.92 -3.67 14.66
CA CYS A 238 10.18 -4.32 13.37
C CYS A 238 8.91 -4.55 12.55
N SER A 239 7.78 -4.03 13.02
CA SER A 239 6.45 -4.18 12.43
C SER A 239 5.94 -2.84 11.91
N SER A 240 5.14 -2.88 10.84
CA SER A 240 4.43 -1.69 10.36
C SER A 240 3.48 -1.12 11.40
N GLN A 241 3.28 0.19 11.39
CA GLN A 241 2.41 0.87 12.33
C GLN A 241 0.94 0.83 11.89
N VAL A 242 0.03 0.66 12.86
CA VAL A 242 -1.41 0.91 12.68
C VAL A 242 -1.60 2.40 12.39
N SER A 243 -2.30 2.71 11.30
CA SER A 243 -2.30 4.05 10.74
C SER A 243 -3.60 4.39 10.02
N ASP A 244 -3.79 5.68 9.79
CA ASP A 244 -4.95 6.26 9.11
C ASP A 244 -4.47 7.05 7.89
N GLY A 245 -5.20 7.01 6.77
CA GLY A 245 -4.85 7.78 5.61
C GLY A 245 -5.58 7.39 4.34
N ALA A 246 -5.41 8.22 3.31
CA ALA A 246 -5.94 8.01 1.98
C ALA A 246 -4.91 8.40 0.91
N ALA A 247 -5.00 7.79 -0.27
CA ALA A 247 -4.20 8.14 -1.43
C ALA A 247 -5.00 7.87 -2.70
N ALA A 248 -4.76 8.66 -3.75
CA ALA A 248 -5.44 8.52 -5.02
C ALA A 248 -4.52 8.89 -6.20
N LEU A 249 -4.73 8.18 -7.32
CA LEU A 249 -4.05 8.40 -8.60
C LEU A 249 -5.10 8.56 -9.70
N LEU A 250 -4.77 9.35 -10.72
CA LEU A 250 -5.53 9.46 -11.94
C LEU A 250 -4.82 8.70 -13.06
N LEU A 251 -5.52 7.71 -13.62
CA LEU A 251 -5.07 6.94 -14.76
C LEU A 251 -5.84 7.35 -16.02
N ALA A 252 -5.12 7.46 -17.14
CA ALA A 252 -5.69 7.93 -18.40
C ALA A 252 -5.23 7.08 -19.58
N SER A 253 -6.10 6.90 -20.56
CA SER A 253 -5.77 6.40 -21.88
C SER A 253 -5.04 7.48 -22.70
N GLU A 254 -4.41 7.08 -23.80
CA GLU A 254 -3.83 8.02 -24.76
C GLU A 254 -4.90 8.97 -25.35
N ARG A 255 -6.14 8.51 -25.50
CA ARG A 255 -7.29 9.32 -25.91
C ARG A 255 -7.59 10.39 -24.87
N ALA A 256 -7.79 10.01 -23.62
CA ALA A 256 -8.07 10.98 -22.54
C ALA A 256 -6.94 11.98 -22.35
N VAL A 257 -5.68 11.56 -22.49
CA VAL A 257 -4.52 12.47 -22.47
C VAL A 257 -4.65 13.57 -23.51
N ARG A 258 -5.01 13.22 -24.75
CA ARG A 258 -5.20 14.19 -25.84
C ARG A 258 -6.44 15.07 -25.63
N ASP A 259 -7.58 14.43 -25.33
CA ASP A 259 -8.89 15.10 -25.29
C ASP A 259 -9.01 16.09 -24.13
N HIS A 260 -8.32 15.82 -23.02
CA HIS A 260 -8.31 16.68 -21.83
C HIS A 260 -6.99 17.47 -21.66
N GLY A 261 -6.06 17.39 -22.62
CA GLY A 261 -4.78 18.11 -22.57
C GLY A 261 -3.90 17.72 -21.37
N LEU A 262 -3.98 16.46 -20.93
CA LEU A 262 -3.27 15.97 -19.75
C LEU A 262 -1.79 15.75 -20.03
N ARG A 263 -0.98 15.81 -18.97
CA ARG A 263 0.45 15.51 -19.06
C ARG A 263 0.73 14.16 -18.39
N PRO A 264 1.05 13.10 -19.16
CA PRO A 264 1.47 11.83 -18.57
C PRO A 264 2.77 12.00 -17.78
N ARG A 265 2.81 11.46 -16.55
CA ARG A 265 3.98 11.49 -15.67
C ARG A 265 4.74 10.16 -15.72
N ALA A 266 3.98 9.06 -15.81
CA ALA A 266 4.52 7.72 -16.01
C ALA A 266 3.53 6.86 -16.79
N ARG A 267 4.01 5.78 -17.38
CA ARG A 267 3.14 4.72 -17.88
C ARG A 267 3.22 3.48 -17.00
N VAL A 268 2.16 2.72 -16.95
CA VAL A 268 2.15 1.41 -16.32
C VAL A 268 2.84 0.43 -17.26
N HIS A 269 4.11 0.13 -16.99
CA HIS A 269 4.93 -0.74 -17.83
C HIS A 269 4.58 -2.21 -17.63
N HIS A 270 4.29 -2.64 -16.40
CA HIS A 270 3.89 -3.99 -16.05
C HIS A 270 3.03 -4.01 -14.81
N LEU A 271 2.09 -4.95 -14.79
CA LEU A 271 1.31 -5.29 -13.61
C LEU A 271 1.07 -6.80 -13.55
N SER A 272 1.19 -7.37 -12.37
CA SER A 272 0.88 -8.78 -12.12
C SER A 272 0.55 -9.04 -10.66
N VAL A 273 -0.16 -10.15 -10.43
CA VAL A 273 -0.48 -10.66 -9.10
C VAL A 273 -0.08 -12.13 -9.05
N ARG A 274 0.48 -12.55 -7.93
CA ARG A 274 0.87 -13.94 -7.69
C ARG A 274 0.44 -14.42 -6.32
N GLY A 275 0.01 -15.68 -6.26
CA GLY A 275 -0.15 -16.42 -5.02
C GLY A 275 1.06 -17.27 -4.70
N GLU A 276 1.27 -17.53 -3.41
CA GLU A 276 2.33 -18.39 -2.85
C GLU A 276 1.78 -19.08 -1.60
N ASP A 277 2.61 -19.63 -0.75
CA ASP A 277 2.25 -20.33 0.48
C ASP A 277 1.42 -19.44 1.42
N PRO A 278 0.12 -19.76 1.65
CA PRO A 278 -0.74 -18.94 2.49
C PRO A 278 -0.43 -19.02 3.99
N ILE A 279 0.32 -20.04 4.43
CA ILE A 279 0.71 -20.21 5.82
C ILE A 279 1.87 -19.27 6.15
N ARG A 280 2.92 -19.26 5.31
CA ARG A 280 4.02 -18.29 5.43
C ARG A 280 3.57 -16.89 5.04
N MET A 281 2.51 -16.77 4.29
CA MET A 281 1.72 -15.57 3.96
C MET A 281 2.51 -14.43 3.29
N LEU A 282 3.66 -14.03 3.81
CA LEU A 282 4.29 -12.74 3.50
C LEU A 282 5.49 -12.86 2.54
N SER A 283 5.82 -14.06 2.02
CA SER A 283 6.95 -14.29 1.11
C SER A 283 6.62 -14.12 -0.38
N ALA A 284 5.36 -13.95 -0.72
CA ALA A 284 4.90 -13.83 -2.11
C ALA A 284 5.56 -12.71 -2.95
N PRO A 285 6.02 -11.56 -2.39
CA PRO A 285 6.77 -10.56 -3.15
C PRO A 285 8.01 -11.12 -3.87
N ILE A 286 8.66 -12.15 -3.32
CA ILE A 286 9.85 -12.77 -3.90
C ILE A 286 9.54 -13.40 -5.27
N PRO A 287 8.68 -14.45 -5.37
CA PRO A 287 8.36 -15.06 -6.67
C PRO A 287 7.56 -14.10 -7.58
N ALA A 288 6.81 -13.16 -7.03
CA ALA A 288 6.08 -12.17 -7.81
C ALA A 288 7.03 -11.21 -8.54
N THR A 289 8.09 -10.72 -7.86
CA THR A 289 9.13 -9.89 -8.48
C THR A 289 9.87 -10.65 -9.57
N ALA A 290 10.31 -11.89 -9.30
CA ALA A 290 10.97 -12.73 -10.30
C ALA A 290 10.10 -12.94 -11.54
N HIS A 291 8.78 -13.15 -11.35
CA HIS A 291 7.83 -13.25 -12.46
C HIS A 291 7.74 -11.95 -13.27
N ALA A 292 7.62 -10.80 -12.62
CA ALA A 292 7.51 -9.50 -13.29
C ALA A 292 8.76 -9.18 -14.11
N LEU A 293 9.95 -9.38 -13.55
CA LEU A 293 11.22 -9.20 -14.24
C LEU A 293 11.34 -10.13 -15.44
N LYS A 294 10.98 -11.40 -15.29
CA LYS A 294 10.96 -12.37 -16.43
C LYS A 294 9.99 -11.92 -17.53
N ARG A 295 8.81 -11.42 -17.18
CA ARG A 295 7.78 -11.01 -18.14
C ARG A 295 8.16 -9.75 -18.92
N THR A 296 8.90 -8.84 -18.31
CA THR A 296 9.33 -7.57 -18.90
C THR A 296 10.69 -7.67 -19.59
N GLY A 297 11.48 -8.69 -19.28
CA GLY A 297 12.87 -8.79 -19.71
C GLY A 297 13.81 -7.83 -18.98
N LEU A 298 13.33 -7.14 -17.95
CA LEU A 298 14.17 -6.28 -17.10
C LEU A 298 14.95 -7.13 -16.09
N THR A 299 16.15 -6.65 -15.75
CA THR A 299 16.89 -7.15 -14.59
C THR A 299 16.60 -6.29 -13.37
N ILE A 300 16.90 -6.79 -12.17
CA ILE A 300 16.72 -6.00 -10.93
C ILE A 300 17.58 -4.73 -10.96
N ASP A 301 18.75 -4.78 -11.55
CA ASP A 301 19.68 -3.64 -11.68
C ASP A 301 19.14 -2.54 -12.58
N ALA A 302 18.27 -2.89 -13.56
CA ALA A 302 17.60 -1.94 -14.44
C ALA A 302 16.48 -1.15 -13.74
N ILE A 303 16.08 -1.57 -12.54
CA ILE A 303 15.14 -0.84 -11.70
C ILE A 303 15.90 0.24 -10.93
N ASP A 304 15.45 1.50 -11.10
CA ASP A 304 16.08 2.64 -10.45
C ASP A 304 15.66 2.80 -9.00
N LEU A 305 14.36 2.56 -8.71
CA LEU A 305 13.79 2.67 -7.38
C LEU A 305 12.80 1.55 -7.12
N VAL A 306 12.74 1.10 -5.87
CA VAL A 306 11.78 0.09 -5.40
C VAL A 306 11.05 0.62 -4.18
N GLU A 307 9.73 0.49 -4.20
CA GLU A 307 8.87 0.59 -3.02
C GLU A 307 8.31 -0.80 -2.70
N ILE A 308 8.83 -1.42 -1.65
CA ILE A 308 8.29 -2.68 -1.10
C ILE A 308 7.68 -2.42 0.26
N ASN A 309 6.43 -2.86 0.49
CA ASN A 309 5.78 -2.60 1.76
C ASN A 309 6.50 -3.29 2.93
N GLU A 310 6.86 -2.51 3.94
CA GLU A 310 7.50 -2.96 5.17
C GLU A 310 6.46 -3.46 6.17
N ALA A 311 5.70 -4.51 5.82
CA ALA A 311 4.76 -5.09 6.78
C ALA A 311 5.49 -5.54 8.05
N PHE A 312 6.65 -6.18 7.85
CA PHE A 312 7.65 -6.55 8.86
C PHE A 312 9.03 -6.48 8.24
N ALA A 313 10.05 -6.18 9.03
CA ALA A 313 11.43 -6.11 8.56
C ALA A 313 11.90 -7.38 7.83
N PRO A 314 11.61 -8.63 8.31
CA PRO A 314 12.02 -9.86 7.62
C PRO A 314 11.48 -10.00 6.20
N VAL A 315 10.32 -9.40 5.88
CA VAL A 315 9.73 -9.47 4.53
C VAL A 315 10.66 -8.79 3.53
N VAL A 316 11.11 -7.57 3.84
CA VAL A 316 12.01 -6.82 2.95
C VAL A 316 13.40 -7.41 2.94
N LEU A 317 13.93 -7.80 4.10
CA LEU A 317 15.26 -8.41 4.21
C LEU A 317 15.35 -9.75 3.43
N ALA A 318 14.32 -10.61 3.50
CA ALA A 318 14.26 -11.83 2.72
C ALA A 318 14.17 -11.52 1.22
N TRP A 319 13.36 -10.53 0.83
CA TRP A 319 13.24 -10.09 -0.55
C TRP A 319 14.58 -9.56 -1.10
N LEU A 320 15.32 -8.75 -0.32
CA LEU A 320 16.66 -8.27 -0.68
C LEU A 320 17.65 -9.42 -0.88
N LYS A 321 17.66 -10.41 0.04
CA LYS A 321 18.53 -11.59 -0.06
C LYS A 321 18.26 -12.42 -1.33
N GLU A 322 17.00 -12.56 -1.72
CA GLU A 322 16.60 -13.38 -2.88
C GLU A 322 16.74 -12.66 -4.23
N THR A 323 16.51 -11.34 -4.25
CA THR A 323 16.55 -10.58 -5.50
C THR A 323 17.93 -10.01 -5.83
N GLY A 324 18.78 -9.85 -4.81
CA GLY A 324 20.06 -9.15 -4.95
C GLY A 324 19.92 -7.65 -5.23
N ALA A 325 18.75 -7.07 -4.98
CA ALA A 325 18.51 -5.63 -5.19
C ALA A 325 19.45 -4.80 -4.31
N ASP A 326 19.89 -3.66 -4.84
CA ASP A 326 20.67 -2.67 -4.08
C ASP A 326 19.79 -2.05 -2.97
N PRO A 327 20.13 -2.23 -1.68
CA PRO A 327 19.35 -1.67 -0.58
C PRO A 327 19.22 -0.14 -0.60
N GLU A 328 20.14 0.56 -1.26
CA GLU A 328 20.10 2.03 -1.38
C GLU A 328 19.05 2.51 -2.41
N LYS A 329 18.53 1.62 -3.24
CA LYS A 329 17.42 1.89 -4.15
C LYS A 329 16.05 1.52 -3.57
N VAL A 330 16.00 0.89 -2.39
CA VAL A 330 14.78 0.33 -1.80
C VAL A 330 14.28 1.22 -0.66
N ASN A 331 13.01 1.63 -0.73
CA ASN A 331 12.34 2.45 0.29
C ASN A 331 13.21 3.65 0.73
N VAL A 332 13.70 4.39 -0.25
CA VAL A 332 14.71 5.46 -0.05
C VAL A 332 14.23 6.60 0.84
N ASN A 333 12.92 6.71 1.03
CA ASN A 333 12.26 7.68 1.90
C ASN A 333 11.66 7.05 3.16
N GLY A 334 12.11 5.84 3.53
CA GLY A 334 11.50 5.03 4.59
C GLY A 334 10.23 4.33 4.11
N GLY A 335 9.75 3.38 4.88
CA GLY A 335 8.58 2.58 4.54
C GLY A 335 7.59 2.46 5.70
N ALA A 336 6.73 1.45 5.67
CA ALA A 336 5.60 1.29 6.58
C ALA A 336 5.98 1.14 8.06
N ILE A 337 7.18 0.66 8.37
CA ILE A 337 7.69 0.61 9.75
C ILE A 337 7.80 2.02 10.33
N ALA A 338 8.23 2.98 9.53
CA ALA A 338 8.36 4.37 9.94
C ALA A 338 7.11 5.20 9.64
N LEU A 339 6.65 5.17 8.38
CA LEU A 339 5.57 6.03 7.89
C LEU A 339 4.18 5.54 8.29
N GLY A 340 4.02 4.21 8.48
CA GLY A 340 2.72 3.60 8.76
C GLY A 340 2.13 2.83 7.57
N HIS A 341 1.09 2.04 7.89
CA HIS A 341 0.45 1.12 6.95
C HIS A 341 -1.08 1.20 7.04
N PRO A 342 -1.69 2.30 6.55
CA PRO A 342 -3.15 2.33 6.38
C PRO A 342 -3.52 1.34 5.28
N LEU A 343 -3.95 0.12 5.67
CA LEU A 343 -4.00 -1.08 4.81
C LEU A 343 -4.59 -0.81 3.42
N GLY A 344 -5.82 -0.32 3.37
CA GLY A 344 -6.53 -0.04 2.12
C GLY A 344 -5.87 1.04 1.26
N ALA A 345 -5.15 1.99 1.86
CA ALA A 345 -4.52 3.12 1.16
C ALA A 345 -3.06 2.87 0.76
N THR A 346 -2.40 1.89 1.37
CA THR A 346 -0.93 1.76 1.28
C THR A 346 -0.44 1.55 -0.15
N GLY A 347 -1.10 0.74 -0.96
CA GLY A 347 -0.68 0.50 -2.33
C GLY A 347 -0.62 1.78 -3.17
N ALA A 348 -1.64 2.63 -3.07
CA ALA A 348 -1.68 3.92 -3.74
C ALA A 348 -0.66 4.92 -3.14
N ARG A 349 -0.44 4.88 -1.81
CA ARG A 349 0.58 5.70 -1.14
C ARG A 349 1.98 5.35 -1.64
N LEU A 350 2.33 4.07 -1.72
CA LEU A 350 3.62 3.60 -2.24
C LEU A 350 3.82 4.06 -3.70
N MET A 351 2.80 3.90 -4.55
CA MET A 351 2.85 4.33 -5.94
C MET A 351 3.05 5.84 -6.07
N THR A 352 2.35 6.61 -5.25
CA THR A 352 2.49 8.07 -5.20
C THR A 352 3.92 8.46 -4.85
N THR A 353 4.49 7.89 -3.78
CA THR A 353 5.88 8.15 -3.38
C THR A 353 6.87 7.72 -4.45
N LEU A 354 6.69 6.53 -5.03
CA LEU A 354 7.55 6.01 -6.08
C LEU A 354 7.59 6.92 -7.32
N LEU A 355 6.43 7.40 -7.78
CA LEU A 355 6.32 8.31 -8.90
C LEU A 355 7.06 9.63 -8.65
N HIS A 356 6.80 10.26 -7.49
CA HIS A 356 7.42 11.54 -7.15
C HIS A 356 8.94 11.42 -6.95
N GLU A 357 9.40 10.29 -6.41
CA GLU A 357 10.82 10.04 -6.19
C GLU A 357 11.55 9.72 -7.51
N LEU A 358 10.92 9.00 -8.45
CA LEU A 358 11.45 8.84 -9.82
C LEU A 358 11.62 10.18 -10.52
N GLU A 359 10.63 11.08 -10.41
CA GLU A 359 10.74 12.43 -10.97
C GLU A 359 11.86 13.22 -10.32
N ARG A 360 12.00 13.14 -8.99
CA ARG A 360 13.03 13.88 -8.24
C ARG A 360 14.44 13.41 -8.59
N THR A 361 14.64 12.10 -8.79
CA THR A 361 15.96 11.51 -9.06
C THR A 361 16.30 11.41 -10.53
N GLY A 362 15.32 11.57 -11.42
CA GLY A 362 15.48 11.34 -12.86
C GLY A 362 15.50 9.86 -13.24
N GLY A 363 15.17 8.94 -12.31
CA GLY A 363 15.06 7.50 -12.56
C GLY A 363 13.99 7.19 -13.61
N ARG A 364 14.14 6.08 -14.32
CA ARG A 364 13.22 5.66 -15.39
C ARG A 364 12.24 4.61 -14.89
N TYR A 365 12.72 3.51 -14.33
CA TYR A 365 11.88 2.40 -13.89
C TYR A 365 11.74 2.36 -12.38
N GLY A 366 10.50 2.29 -11.91
CA GLY A 366 10.17 2.04 -10.51
C GLY A 366 9.38 0.75 -10.36
N LEU A 367 9.73 -0.07 -9.38
CA LEU A 367 9.02 -1.28 -9.02
C LEU A 367 8.33 -1.11 -7.68
N GLN A 368 7.04 -1.46 -7.63
CA GLN A 368 6.29 -1.56 -6.39
C GLN A 368 5.83 -2.98 -6.15
N THR A 369 5.98 -3.47 -4.93
CA THR A 369 5.43 -4.77 -4.51
C THR A 369 5.02 -4.76 -3.04
N MET A 370 4.13 -5.66 -2.67
CA MET A 370 3.73 -5.84 -1.28
C MET A 370 3.20 -7.25 -1.02
N CYS A 371 3.41 -7.72 0.20
CA CYS A 371 2.81 -8.96 0.68
C CYS A 371 1.37 -8.71 1.13
N GLU A 372 0.52 -9.69 0.93
CA GLU A 372 -0.91 -9.61 1.18
C GLU A 372 -1.41 -10.82 1.96
N GLY A 373 -2.42 -10.63 2.78
CA GLY A 373 -3.08 -11.72 3.47
C GLY A 373 -3.50 -12.83 2.49
N GLY A 374 -3.37 -14.09 2.94
CA GLY A 374 -3.64 -15.26 2.10
C GLY A 374 -2.48 -15.69 1.19
N GLY A 375 -1.28 -15.14 1.39
CA GLY A 375 -0.09 -15.54 0.63
C GLY A 375 -0.08 -15.02 -0.80
N GLN A 376 -0.36 -13.75 -0.99
CA GLN A 376 -0.42 -13.10 -2.30
C GLN A 376 0.55 -11.91 -2.37
N ALA A 377 0.84 -11.45 -3.59
CA ALA A 377 1.56 -10.19 -3.82
C ALA A 377 1.20 -9.58 -5.18
N ASN A 378 0.99 -8.28 -5.18
CA ASN A 378 0.99 -7.45 -6.37
C ASN A 378 2.41 -7.00 -6.73
N VAL A 379 2.68 -6.89 -8.03
CA VAL A 379 3.86 -6.19 -8.56
C VAL A 379 3.43 -5.23 -9.65
N THR A 380 3.87 -3.99 -9.55
CA THR A 380 3.70 -2.97 -10.59
C THR A 380 5.07 -2.43 -10.96
N ILE A 381 5.36 -2.31 -12.25
CA ILE A 381 6.51 -1.54 -12.73
C ILE A 381 5.96 -0.34 -13.50
N ILE A 382 6.37 0.84 -13.11
CA ILE A 382 6.07 2.09 -13.81
C ILE A 382 7.31 2.60 -14.51
N GLU A 383 7.12 3.24 -15.65
CA GLU A 383 8.16 3.92 -16.40
C GLU A 383 7.87 5.41 -16.41
N ARG A 384 8.75 6.22 -15.81
CA ARG A 384 8.65 7.69 -15.84
C ARG A 384 8.86 8.20 -17.26
N LEU A 385 8.09 9.19 -17.67
CA LEU A 385 8.11 9.84 -19.00
C LEU A 385 8.84 11.18 -18.95
#